data_4e35e74f89577c97e81faaf2a33a6336
#
_entry.id   4e35e74f89577c97e81faaf2a33a6336
#
_cell.length_a   1.000
_cell.length_b   1.000
_cell.length_c   1.000
_cell.angle_alpha   90.00
_cell.angle_beta   90.00
_cell.angle_gamma   90.00
#
_symmetry.space_group_name_H-M   'P 1'
#
loop_
_entity.id
_entity.type
_entity.pdbx_description
1 polymer ?
#
loop_
_entity_poly.entity_id
_entity_poly.type
_entity_poly.pdbx_seq_one_letter_code
_entity_poly.pdbx_strand_id
1 'polypeptide(L)'
;MDATFSHIKAVFCDIDGTLLTSQHTVSPRTVAAIRALRECGVLFGLCTGRDAHATEAMYKLWGIEGLVDVMVGCGGAEVIDRAHDINELSYPLPGETIARICKHMADLPATPVCPRDGVFYVPESNACVEHLSRVDGVPYQVVDFAEFLREPQPKVMFTMAPEVMPRVIERASTFVDDTVKAAALQTTQWLYEFMDLRVSKTRGLVRVAELNDMKLQDICVFGDADNDTCMVADAGVGVAMANGSDATRAAADFVTASNDKDGIAIFIEEHLL
;
A
#
# COMPACT_ATOMS: atom_id res chain seq x y z
N MET A 1 21.36 -11.50 16.17
CA MET A 1 21.12 -11.59 14.71
C MET A 1 21.80 -12.82 14.17
N ASP A 2 21.05 -13.73 13.53
CA ASP A 2 21.66 -14.86 12.83
C ASP A 2 22.64 -14.31 11.76
N ALA A 3 23.84 -14.93 11.65
CA ALA A 3 24.86 -14.51 10.67
C ALA A 3 24.31 -14.48 9.21
N THR A 4 23.29 -15.26 8.94
CA THR A 4 22.61 -15.35 7.62
C THR A 4 21.91 -14.05 7.23
N PHE A 5 21.38 -13.28 8.19
CA PHE A 5 20.59 -12.07 7.96
C PHE A 5 21.29 -10.78 8.40
N SER A 6 22.58 -10.85 8.76
CA SER A 6 23.36 -9.67 9.21
C SER A 6 23.52 -8.56 8.15
N HIS A 7 23.16 -8.83 6.89
CA HIS A 7 23.17 -7.87 5.79
C HIS A 7 21.88 -7.04 5.71
N ILE A 8 20.81 -7.44 6.41
CA ILE A 8 19.53 -6.72 6.38
C ILE A 8 19.66 -5.39 7.11
N LYS A 9 19.35 -4.30 6.40
CA LYS A 9 19.43 -2.91 6.88
C LYS A 9 18.06 -2.27 7.07
N ALA A 10 17.02 -2.82 6.41
CA ALA A 10 15.66 -2.33 6.51
C ALA A 10 14.65 -3.48 6.49
N VAL A 11 13.54 -3.27 7.21
CA VAL A 11 12.39 -4.17 7.21
C VAL A 11 11.16 -3.37 6.79
N PHE A 12 10.42 -3.88 5.82
CA PHE A 12 9.15 -3.30 5.39
C PHE A 12 8.03 -4.30 5.53
N CYS A 13 6.84 -3.83 5.89
CA CYS A 13 5.66 -4.68 5.89
C CYS A 13 4.47 -3.99 5.22
N ASP A 14 3.62 -4.80 4.60
CA ASP A 14 2.27 -4.39 4.28
C ASP A 14 1.47 -4.17 5.57
N ILE A 15 0.30 -3.55 5.43
CA ILE A 15 -0.54 -3.17 6.57
C ILE A 15 -1.69 -4.15 6.78
N ASP A 16 -2.58 -4.25 5.81
CA ASP A 16 -3.85 -4.96 5.93
C ASP A 16 -3.66 -6.47 5.74
N GLY A 17 -3.82 -7.26 6.79
CA GLY A 17 -3.54 -8.71 6.76
C GLY A 17 -2.09 -9.08 7.07
N THR A 18 -1.21 -8.09 7.22
CA THR A 18 0.21 -8.28 7.54
C THR A 18 0.56 -7.66 8.88
N LEU A 19 0.65 -6.33 8.99
CA LEU A 19 0.95 -5.64 10.25
C LEU A 19 -0.24 -5.63 11.19
N LEU A 20 -1.44 -5.37 10.66
CA LEU A 20 -2.67 -5.32 11.43
C LEU A 20 -3.26 -6.71 11.64
N THR A 21 -3.70 -6.96 12.86
CA THR A 21 -4.54 -8.10 13.20
C THR A 21 -5.92 -7.98 12.54
N SER A 22 -6.72 -9.05 12.57
CA SER A 22 -8.13 -9.03 12.14
C SER A 22 -9.00 -8.03 12.95
N GLN A 23 -8.49 -7.50 14.06
CA GLN A 23 -9.11 -6.46 14.87
C GLN A 23 -8.62 -5.06 14.52
N HIS A 24 -7.87 -4.89 13.43
CA HIS A 24 -7.29 -3.63 12.97
C HIS A 24 -6.37 -2.96 14.00
N THR A 25 -5.62 -3.74 14.75
CA THR A 25 -4.63 -3.28 15.74
C THR A 25 -3.27 -3.91 15.48
N VAL A 26 -2.20 -3.25 15.92
CA VAL A 26 -0.86 -3.87 15.97
C VAL A 26 -0.68 -4.50 17.34
N SER A 27 -0.24 -5.75 17.40
CA SER A 27 -0.06 -6.43 18.68
C SER A 27 1.07 -5.81 19.51
N PRO A 28 0.98 -5.80 20.84
CA PRO A 28 2.05 -5.29 21.69
C PRO A 28 3.39 -6.01 21.48
N ARG A 29 3.37 -7.30 21.12
CA ARG A 29 4.58 -8.08 20.82
C ARG A 29 5.23 -7.58 19.51
N THR A 30 4.43 -7.35 18.47
CA THR A 30 4.92 -6.80 17.21
C THR A 30 5.51 -5.39 17.39
N VAL A 31 4.86 -4.53 18.19
CA VAL A 31 5.41 -3.21 18.54
C VAL A 31 6.76 -3.33 19.27
N ALA A 32 6.89 -4.27 20.22
CA ALA A 32 8.13 -4.50 20.95
C ALA A 32 9.25 -5.02 20.02
N ALA A 33 8.94 -5.97 19.12
CA ALA A 33 9.89 -6.50 18.16
C ALA A 33 10.39 -5.42 17.18
N ILE A 34 9.50 -4.56 16.66
CA ILE A 34 9.88 -3.42 15.80
C ILE A 34 10.81 -2.47 16.56
N ARG A 35 10.52 -2.17 17.83
CA ARG A 35 11.37 -1.31 18.65
C ARG A 35 12.77 -1.90 18.84
N ALA A 36 12.87 -3.19 19.20
CA ALA A 36 14.15 -3.87 19.35
C ALA A 36 14.94 -3.92 18.03
N LEU A 37 14.27 -4.15 16.92
CA LEU A 37 14.86 -4.11 15.57
C LEU A 37 15.52 -2.76 15.29
N ARG A 38 14.82 -1.65 15.57
CA ARG A 38 15.33 -0.30 15.38
C ARG A 38 16.49 0.03 16.33
N GLU A 39 16.49 -0.50 17.54
CA GLU A 39 17.62 -0.39 18.50
C GLU A 39 18.87 -1.09 17.97
N CYS A 40 18.74 -2.09 17.10
CA CYS A 40 19.83 -2.73 16.38
C CYS A 40 20.30 -1.91 15.15
N GLY A 41 19.70 -0.75 14.87
CA GLY A 41 20.05 0.13 13.74
C GLY A 41 19.42 -0.28 12.41
N VAL A 42 18.43 -1.17 12.42
CA VAL A 42 17.68 -1.57 11.22
C VAL A 42 16.48 -0.64 11.04
N LEU A 43 16.32 -0.06 9.86
CA LEU A 43 15.17 0.81 9.53
C LEU A 43 13.88 -0.01 9.50
N PHE A 44 12.79 0.58 9.97
CA PHE A 44 11.47 -0.01 9.84
C PHE A 44 10.56 0.89 9.00
N GLY A 45 9.93 0.31 7.99
CA GLY A 45 9.03 1.01 7.08
C GLY A 45 7.74 0.25 6.78
N LEU A 46 6.79 0.96 6.19
CA LEU A 46 5.53 0.41 5.71
C LEU A 46 5.47 0.49 4.19
N CYS A 47 4.82 -0.49 3.55
CA CYS A 47 4.63 -0.52 2.10
C CYS A 47 3.20 -0.96 1.77
N THR A 48 2.32 0.00 1.44
CA THR A 48 0.87 -0.21 1.38
C THR A 48 0.23 0.36 0.12
N GLY A 49 -0.96 -0.15 -0.21
CA GLY A 49 -1.86 0.46 -1.20
C GLY A 49 -2.54 1.73 -0.72
N ARG A 50 -2.58 2.00 0.58
CA ARG A 50 -3.19 3.21 1.17
C ARG A 50 -2.38 4.46 0.84
N ASP A 51 -3.03 5.62 0.87
CA ASP A 51 -2.37 6.94 0.87
C ASP A 51 -1.42 7.07 2.06
N ALA A 52 -0.22 7.58 1.81
CA ALA A 52 0.82 7.65 2.83
C ALA A 52 0.44 8.56 4.02
N HIS A 53 -0.12 9.73 3.75
CA HIS A 53 -0.52 10.68 4.80
C HIS A 53 -1.72 10.16 5.61
N ALA A 54 -2.69 9.50 4.94
CA ALA A 54 -3.79 8.84 5.64
C ALA A 54 -3.29 7.74 6.59
N THR A 55 -2.26 7.02 6.16
CA THR A 55 -1.62 5.97 6.97
C THR A 55 -0.86 6.55 8.16
N GLU A 56 -0.10 7.64 7.98
CA GLU A 56 0.60 8.33 9.07
C GLU A 56 -0.36 8.79 10.19
N ALA A 57 -1.56 9.24 9.84
CA ALA A 57 -2.57 9.63 10.81
C ALA A 57 -3.01 8.49 11.75
N MET A 58 -2.79 7.23 11.33
CA MET A 58 -3.16 6.03 12.09
C MET A 58 -2.06 5.54 13.05
N TYR A 59 -0.81 6.01 12.92
CA TYR A 59 0.33 5.50 13.71
C TYR A 59 0.10 5.54 15.21
N LYS A 60 -0.50 6.62 15.71
CA LYS A 60 -0.81 6.76 17.13
C LYS A 60 -1.84 5.72 17.60
N LEU A 61 -2.89 5.49 16.79
CA LEU A 61 -3.92 4.48 17.09
C LEU A 61 -3.32 3.07 17.12
N TRP A 62 -2.36 2.79 16.24
CA TRP A 62 -1.69 1.50 16.14
C TRP A 62 -0.53 1.33 17.13
N GLY A 63 -0.16 2.38 17.90
CA GLY A 63 0.93 2.35 18.86
C GLY A 63 2.33 2.28 18.25
N ILE A 64 2.47 2.67 16.97
CA ILE A 64 3.74 2.67 16.23
C ILE A 64 4.25 4.08 15.91
N GLU A 65 3.69 5.11 16.57
CA GLU A 65 4.15 6.49 16.43
C GLU A 65 5.64 6.58 16.80
N GLY A 66 6.44 7.20 15.92
CA GLY A 66 7.90 7.30 16.06
C GLY A 66 8.67 6.00 15.78
N LEU A 67 8.02 4.92 15.35
CA LEU A 67 8.68 3.66 14.99
C LEU A 67 8.82 3.47 13.47
N VAL A 68 8.07 4.20 12.65
CA VAL A 68 8.12 4.11 11.18
C VAL A 68 9.11 5.17 10.66
N ASP A 69 10.17 4.74 10.01
CA ASP A 69 11.22 5.60 9.44
C ASP A 69 10.86 6.05 8.02
N VAL A 70 10.34 5.11 7.22
CA VAL A 70 10.02 5.34 5.81
C VAL A 70 8.64 4.76 5.48
N MET A 71 7.89 5.48 4.64
CA MET A 71 6.57 5.08 4.18
C MET A 71 6.55 4.98 2.66
N VAL A 72 6.08 3.84 2.14
CA VAL A 72 5.75 3.63 0.74
C VAL A 72 4.23 3.50 0.63
N GLY A 73 3.59 4.49 0.05
CA GLY A 73 2.15 4.60 -0.10
C GLY A 73 1.67 4.42 -1.54
N CYS A 74 0.35 4.43 -1.72
CA CYS A 74 -0.33 4.32 -3.02
C CYS A 74 0.25 3.20 -3.91
N GLY A 75 0.53 2.03 -3.31
CA GLY A 75 1.04 0.86 -4.04
C GLY A 75 2.47 1.01 -4.57
N GLY A 76 3.25 1.96 -4.06
CA GLY A 76 4.61 2.26 -4.50
C GLY A 76 4.76 3.57 -5.29
N ALA A 77 3.67 4.33 -5.48
CA ALA A 77 3.72 5.64 -6.12
C ALA A 77 4.28 6.72 -5.19
N GLU A 78 4.01 6.63 -3.89
CA GLU A 78 4.44 7.60 -2.89
C GLU A 78 5.59 7.06 -2.06
N VAL A 79 6.60 7.92 -1.80
CA VAL A 79 7.69 7.63 -0.86
C VAL A 79 7.85 8.83 0.06
N ILE A 80 7.68 8.60 1.36
CA ILE A 80 7.95 9.58 2.41
C ILE A 80 9.11 9.05 3.26
N ASP A 81 10.23 9.77 3.25
CA ASP A 81 11.40 9.51 4.08
C ASP A 81 11.72 10.78 4.87
N ARG A 82 11.35 10.77 6.15
CA ARG A 82 11.47 11.94 7.04
C ARG A 82 12.92 12.28 7.38
N ALA A 83 13.80 11.30 7.39
CA ALA A 83 15.22 11.54 7.71
C ALA A 83 15.92 12.33 6.60
N HIS A 84 15.46 12.18 5.35
CA HIS A 84 16.02 12.85 4.17
C HIS A 84 15.15 14.00 3.65
N ASP A 85 14.05 14.35 4.35
CA ASP A 85 13.07 15.36 3.91
C ASP A 85 12.50 15.06 2.52
N ILE A 86 12.20 13.78 2.26
CA ILE A 86 11.65 13.30 1.01
C ILE A 86 10.14 13.12 1.14
N ASN A 87 9.42 13.67 0.17
CA ASN A 87 8.01 13.41 -0.09
C ASN A 87 7.85 13.38 -1.62
N GLU A 88 7.97 12.20 -2.19
CA GLU A 88 7.98 12.01 -3.65
C GLU A 88 6.73 11.27 -4.12
N LEU A 89 6.19 11.72 -5.27
CA LEU A 89 5.16 11.03 -6.01
C LEU A 89 5.72 10.59 -7.37
N SER A 90 5.82 9.29 -7.59
CA SER A 90 6.32 8.68 -8.81
C SER A 90 5.18 8.22 -9.72
N TYR A 91 5.31 8.45 -11.01
CA TYR A 91 4.36 7.98 -12.04
C TYR A 91 2.89 8.32 -11.76
N PRO A 92 2.55 9.56 -11.38
CA PRO A 92 1.15 9.92 -11.19
C PRO A 92 0.38 9.79 -12.51
N LEU A 93 -0.89 9.40 -12.41
CA LEU A 93 -1.79 9.43 -13.56
C LEU A 93 -2.09 10.89 -13.94
N PRO A 94 -1.88 11.28 -15.20
CA PRO A 94 -2.34 12.58 -15.69
C PRO A 94 -3.85 12.75 -15.48
N GLY A 95 -4.28 13.94 -15.06
CA GLY A 95 -5.69 14.19 -14.82
C GLY A 95 -6.57 13.95 -16.04
N GLU A 96 -6.06 14.22 -17.26
CA GLU A 96 -6.76 13.89 -18.51
C GLU A 96 -6.97 12.38 -18.68
N THR A 97 -6.01 11.54 -18.28
CA THR A 97 -6.16 10.08 -18.28
C THR A 97 -7.24 9.66 -17.30
N ILE A 98 -7.24 10.22 -16.09
CA ILE A 98 -8.29 9.96 -15.09
C ILE A 98 -9.66 10.39 -15.59
N ALA A 99 -9.75 11.56 -16.25
CA ALA A 99 -11.00 12.02 -16.85
C ALA A 99 -11.53 11.05 -17.92
N ARG A 100 -10.63 10.47 -18.75
CA ARG A 100 -10.99 9.42 -19.73
C ARG A 100 -11.44 8.13 -19.05
N ILE A 101 -10.77 7.69 -17.97
CA ILE A 101 -11.19 6.55 -17.17
C ILE A 101 -12.59 6.81 -16.58
N CYS A 102 -12.82 7.96 -15.94
CA CYS A 102 -14.13 8.32 -15.38
C CYS A 102 -15.22 8.33 -16.45
N LYS A 103 -14.94 8.88 -17.64
CA LYS A 103 -15.88 8.84 -18.77
C LYS A 103 -16.18 7.43 -19.25
N HIS A 104 -15.17 6.56 -19.30
CA HIS A 104 -15.32 5.16 -19.69
C HIS A 104 -16.18 4.37 -18.72
N MET A 105 -16.17 4.74 -17.43
CA MET A 105 -16.92 4.09 -16.35
C MET A 105 -18.28 4.76 -16.05
N ALA A 106 -18.64 5.85 -16.72
CA ALA A 106 -19.71 6.77 -16.32
C ALA A 106 -21.13 6.17 -16.28
N ASP A 107 -21.39 5.08 -17.00
CA ASP A 107 -22.70 4.38 -17.01
C ASP A 107 -22.83 3.32 -15.91
N LEU A 108 -21.78 3.10 -15.12
CA LEU A 108 -21.78 2.20 -13.98
C LEU A 108 -22.08 2.95 -12.68
N PRO A 109 -22.85 2.36 -11.73
CA PRO A 109 -23.06 2.95 -10.43
C PRO A 109 -21.81 2.78 -9.54
N ALA A 110 -20.73 3.42 -9.95
CA ALA A 110 -19.43 3.40 -9.30
C ALA A 110 -18.87 4.82 -9.24
N THR A 111 -18.52 5.30 -8.05
CA THR A 111 -18.09 6.68 -7.84
C THR A 111 -16.57 6.77 -7.85
N PRO A 112 -15.97 7.64 -8.68
CA PRO A 112 -14.54 7.86 -8.68
C PRO A 112 -14.08 8.57 -7.41
N VAL A 113 -12.92 8.15 -6.90
CA VAL A 113 -12.27 8.66 -5.70
C VAL A 113 -10.78 8.80 -5.98
N CYS A 114 -10.22 9.98 -5.76
CA CYS A 114 -8.76 10.18 -5.81
C CYS A 114 -8.24 10.42 -4.37
N PRO A 115 -7.38 9.55 -3.85
CA PRO A 115 -6.69 9.81 -2.58
C PRO A 115 -5.57 10.82 -2.80
N ARG A 116 -5.42 11.79 -1.92
CA ARG A 116 -4.31 12.73 -1.88
C ARG A 116 -4.19 13.39 -0.50
N ASP A 117 -3.00 13.40 0.04
CA ASP A 117 -2.68 14.11 1.30
C ASP A 117 -3.60 13.75 2.46
N GLY A 118 -3.98 12.48 2.59
CA GLY A 118 -4.84 11.99 3.65
C GLY A 118 -6.33 12.30 3.49
N VAL A 119 -6.78 12.67 2.28
CA VAL A 119 -8.18 13.00 1.97
C VAL A 119 -8.63 12.25 0.72
N PHE A 120 -9.86 11.76 0.70
CA PHE A 120 -10.52 11.26 -0.51
C PHE A 120 -11.25 12.40 -1.23
N TYR A 121 -10.82 12.75 -2.44
CA TYR A 121 -11.49 13.71 -3.30
C TYR A 121 -12.47 13.02 -4.21
N VAL A 122 -13.72 13.48 -4.20
CA VAL A 122 -14.85 12.85 -4.89
C VAL A 122 -15.72 13.89 -5.61
N PRO A 123 -16.37 13.53 -6.73
CA PRO A 123 -17.30 14.45 -7.42
C PRO A 123 -18.63 14.61 -6.69
N GLU A 124 -19.02 13.64 -5.87
CA GLU A 124 -20.29 13.63 -5.13
C GLU A 124 -20.19 12.78 -3.86
N SER A 125 -21.07 13.03 -2.89
CA SER A 125 -21.24 12.20 -1.71
C SER A 125 -22.37 11.19 -1.93
N ASN A 126 -22.13 9.94 -1.53
CA ASN A 126 -23.14 8.88 -1.50
C ASN A 126 -22.76 7.79 -0.48
N ALA A 127 -23.63 6.80 -0.31
CA ALA A 127 -23.46 5.75 0.69
C ALA A 127 -22.15 4.93 0.50
N CYS A 128 -21.68 4.74 -0.74
CA CYS A 128 -20.41 4.01 -1.02
C CYS A 128 -19.20 4.85 -0.60
N VAL A 129 -19.21 6.15 -0.88
CA VAL A 129 -18.15 7.08 -0.44
C VAL A 129 -18.11 7.17 1.08
N GLU A 130 -19.27 7.30 1.73
CA GLU A 130 -19.36 7.34 3.20
C GLU A 130 -18.89 6.02 3.84
N HIS A 131 -19.21 4.89 3.21
CA HIS A 131 -18.72 3.58 3.64
C HIS A 131 -17.20 3.49 3.54
N LEU A 132 -16.61 3.82 2.38
CA LEU A 132 -15.18 3.82 2.16
C LEU A 132 -14.45 4.72 3.18
N SER A 133 -14.91 5.97 3.32
CA SER A 133 -14.37 6.93 4.29
C SER A 133 -14.36 6.38 5.72
N ARG A 134 -15.44 5.71 6.13
CA ARG A 134 -15.56 5.13 7.48
C ARG A 134 -14.65 3.92 7.68
N VAL A 135 -14.58 3.03 6.69
CA VAL A 135 -13.76 1.80 6.79
C VAL A 135 -12.28 2.13 6.83
N ASP A 136 -11.84 3.04 5.95
CA ASP A 136 -10.43 3.42 5.88
C ASP A 136 -10.03 4.48 6.94
N GLY A 137 -11.01 5.11 7.60
CA GLY A 137 -10.75 6.19 8.55
C GLY A 137 -10.27 7.49 7.88
N VAL A 138 -10.49 7.65 6.58
CA VAL A 138 -10.01 8.76 5.76
C VAL A 138 -11.18 9.72 5.47
N PRO A 139 -11.05 11.03 5.79
CA PRO A 139 -12.08 12.01 5.46
C PRO A 139 -12.21 12.17 3.94
N TYR A 140 -13.41 12.57 3.47
CA TYR A 140 -13.58 12.90 2.06
C TYR A 140 -14.05 14.35 1.85
N GLN A 141 -13.75 14.87 0.68
CA GLN A 141 -14.15 16.20 0.23
C GLN A 141 -14.81 16.10 -1.14
N VAL A 142 -16.00 16.71 -1.27
CA VAL A 142 -16.68 16.88 -2.56
C VAL A 142 -16.08 18.10 -3.27
N VAL A 143 -15.63 17.90 -4.50
CA VAL A 143 -14.97 18.94 -5.29
C VAL A 143 -15.53 18.99 -6.72
N ASP A 144 -15.31 20.11 -7.42
CA ASP A 144 -15.39 20.11 -8.88
C ASP A 144 -14.29 19.22 -9.44
N PHE A 145 -14.67 18.02 -9.84
CA PHE A 145 -13.71 16.99 -10.25
C PHE A 145 -12.96 17.35 -11.54
N ALA A 146 -13.58 18.14 -12.42
CA ALA A 146 -12.91 18.64 -13.62
C ALA A 146 -11.81 19.65 -13.29
N GLU A 147 -12.04 20.52 -12.32
CA GLU A 147 -11.02 21.45 -11.80
C GLU A 147 -9.92 20.68 -11.04
N PHE A 148 -10.30 19.75 -10.18
CA PHE A 148 -9.36 18.93 -9.39
C PHE A 148 -8.41 18.12 -10.27
N LEU A 149 -8.90 17.57 -11.39
CA LEU A 149 -8.12 16.78 -12.35
C LEU A 149 -7.25 17.62 -13.30
N ARG A 150 -7.11 18.93 -13.10
CA ARG A 150 -6.06 19.71 -13.79
C ARG A 150 -4.66 19.31 -13.35
N GLU A 151 -4.54 18.72 -12.17
CA GLU A 151 -3.30 18.17 -11.65
C GLU A 151 -3.29 16.65 -11.73
N PRO A 152 -2.12 16.02 -11.91
CA PRO A 152 -1.99 14.57 -11.86
C PRO A 152 -2.27 14.05 -10.44
N GLN A 153 -2.74 12.80 -10.34
CA GLN A 153 -3.07 12.15 -9.07
C GLN A 153 -2.33 10.81 -8.93
N PRO A 154 -2.07 10.31 -7.71
CA PRO A 154 -1.41 9.03 -7.50
C PRO A 154 -2.13 7.88 -8.20
N LYS A 155 -3.46 7.87 -8.11
CA LYS A 155 -4.37 6.88 -8.68
C LYS A 155 -5.80 7.41 -8.73
N VAL A 156 -6.67 6.69 -9.40
CA VAL A 156 -8.12 6.83 -9.24
C VAL A 156 -8.71 5.49 -8.81
N MET A 157 -9.55 5.53 -7.80
CA MET A 157 -10.32 4.39 -7.30
C MET A 157 -11.78 4.58 -7.70
N PHE A 158 -12.53 3.47 -7.77
CA PHE A 158 -13.98 3.48 -7.91
C PHE A 158 -14.57 2.71 -6.75
N THR A 159 -15.43 3.37 -5.97
CA THR A 159 -16.18 2.72 -4.89
C THR A 159 -17.60 2.43 -5.33
N MET A 160 -18.12 1.26 -4.97
CA MET A 160 -19.43 0.75 -5.40
C MET A 160 -19.99 -0.29 -4.45
N ALA A 161 -21.27 -0.65 -4.65
CA ALA A 161 -21.83 -1.83 -4.02
C ALA A 161 -21.20 -3.12 -4.61
N PRO A 162 -20.96 -4.17 -3.80
CA PRO A 162 -20.22 -5.37 -4.24
C PRO A 162 -20.81 -6.05 -5.48
N GLU A 163 -22.13 -6.03 -5.67
CA GLU A 163 -22.81 -6.60 -6.83
C GLU A 163 -22.50 -5.89 -8.16
N VAL A 164 -21.94 -4.68 -8.11
CA VAL A 164 -21.53 -3.93 -9.31
C VAL A 164 -20.13 -4.35 -9.79
N MET A 165 -19.31 -4.89 -8.90
CA MET A 165 -17.91 -5.21 -9.17
C MET A 165 -17.66 -6.03 -10.44
N PRO A 166 -18.42 -7.11 -10.77
CA PRO A 166 -18.17 -7.86 -12.00
C PRO A 166 -18.31 -7.01 -13.27
N ARG A 167 -19.27 -6.06 -13.28
CA ARG A 167 -19.44 -5.13 -14.40
C ARG A 167 -18.33 -4.10 -14.50
N VAL A 168 -17.78 -3.68 -13.35
CA VAL A 168 -16.63 -2.78 -13.28
C VAL A 168 -15.38 -3.46 -13.82
N ILE A 169 -15.10 -4.70 -13.43
CA ILE A 169 -13.98 -5.50 -13.95
C ILE A 169 -14.09 -5.67 -15.47
N GLU A 170 -15.25 -6.07 -15.98
CA GLU A 170 -15.49 -6.24 -17.41
C GLU A 170 -15.26 -4.93 -18.16
N ARG A 171 -15.82 -3.81 -17.68
CA ARG A 171 -15.65 -2.50 -18.30
C ARG A 171 -14.19 -2.04 -18.24
N ALA A 172 -13.52 -2.16 -17.10
CA ALA A 172 -12.13 -1.76 -16.91
C ALA A 172 -11.18 -2.51 -17.86
N SER A 173 -11.45 -3.80 -18.14
CA SER A 173 -10.64 -4.61 -19.05
C SER A 173 -10.65 -4.12 -20.51
N THR A 174 -11.62 -3.27 -20.88
CA THR A 174 -11.75 -2.69 -22.21
C THR A 174 -11.18 -1.26 -22.32
N PHE A 175 -10.67 -0.72 -21.21
CA PHE A 175 -10.06 0.61 -21.22
C PHE A 175 -8.71 0.58 -21.93
N VAL A 176 -8.52 1.43 -22.90
CA VAL A 176 -7.26 1.62 -23.62
C VAL A 176 -6.93 3.12 -23.64
N ASP A 177 -5.71 3.45 -23.32
CA ASP A 177 -5.15 4.80 -23.39
C ASP A 177 -3.80 4.74 -24.12
N ASP A 178 -3.65 5.54 -25.18
CA ASP A 178 -2.43 5.56 -26.00
C ASP A 178 -1.28 6.35 -25.33
N THR A 179 -1.59 7.15 -24.32
CA THR A 179 -0.63 8.04 -23.65
C THR A 179 -0.04 7.44 -22.38
N VAL A 180 -0.83 6.67 -21.64
CA VAL A 180 -0.42 6.04 -20.37
C VAL A 180 -0.98 4.62 -20.30
N LYS A 181 -0.13 3.67 -19.97
CA LYS A 181 -0.57 2.31 -19.66
C LYS A 181 -1.05 2.28 -18.21
N ALA A 182 -2.35 2.29 -18.01
CA ALA A 182 -2.95 2.13 -16.70
C ALA A 182 -3.10 0.64 -16.38
N ALA A 183 -2.61 0.23 -15.20
CA ALA A 183 -2.96 -1.04 -14.59
C ALA A 183 -4.24 -0.86 -13.79
N ALA A 184 -5.08 -1.89 -13.80
CA ALA A 184 -6.33 -1.86 -13.06
C ALA A 184 -6.46 -3.14 -12.22
N LEU A 185 -6.87 -3.00 -10.96
CA LEU A 185 -6.99 -4.13 -10.05
C LEU A 185 -8.16 -3.96 -9.07
N GLN A 186 -8.73 -5.08 -8.68
CA GLN A 186 -9.67 -5.16 -7.58
C GLN A 186 -8.91 -5.24 -6.26
N THR A 187 -9.15 -4.29 -5.35
CA THR A 187 -8.51 -4.25 -4.03
C THR A 187 -9.40 -4.88 -2.97
N THR A 188 -10.70 -4.59 -3.02
CA THR A 188 -11.71 -5.18 -2.13
C THR A 188 -12.96 -5.55 -2.95
N GLN A 189 -13.99 -6.12 -2.31
CA GLN A 189 -15.26 -6.38 -3.00
C GLN A 189 -16.05 -5.11 -3.40
N TRP A 190 -15.65 -3.93 -2.90
CA TRP A 190 -16.29 -2.63 -3.17
C TRP A 190 -15.34 -1.57 -3.71
N LEU A 191 -14.07 -1.92 -3.99
CA LEU A 191 -13.05 -0.97 -4.44
C LEU A 191 -12.25 -1.53 -5.62
N TYR A 192 -12.22 -0.76 -6.70
CA TYR A 192 -11.47 -1.06 -7.92
C TYR A 192 -10.57 0.14 -8.26
N GLU A 193 -9.31 -0.09 -8.61
CA GLU A 193 -8.30 0.95 -8.74
C GLU A 193 -7.66 0.98 -10.12
N PHE A 194 -7.31 2.17 -10.58
CA PHE A 194 -6.44 2.40 -11.74
C PHE A 194 -5.22 3.20 -11.29
N MET A 195 -4.04 2.75 -11.68
CA MET A 195 -2.77 3.41 -11.46
C MET A 195 -1.86 3.24 -12.68
N ASP A 196 -0.77 3.99 -12.77
CA ASP A 196 0.21 3.77 -13.84
C ASP A 196 0.80 2.35 -13.72
N LEU A 197 0.94 1.64 -14.85
CA LEU A 197 1.47 0.27 -14.89
C LEU A 197 2.89 0.15 -14.30
N ARG A 198 3.63 1.25 -14.25
CA ARG A 198 4.98 1.30 -13.66
C ARG A 198 4.96 1.32 -12.13
N VAL A 199 3.84 1.63 -11.50
CA VAL A 199 3.71 1.62 -10.04
C VAL A 199 3.66 0.19 -9.53
N SER A 200 4.48 -0.12 -8.55
CA SER A 200 4.43 -1.37 -7.77
C SER A 200 5.14 -1.19 -6.43
N LYS A 201 4.78 -1.99 -5.44
CA LYS A 201 5.44 -1.98 -4.12
C LYS A 201 6.95 -2.19 -4.25
N THR A 202 7.41 -3.10 -5.11
CA THR A 202 8.85 -3.30 -5.41
C THR A 202 9.52 -2.02 -5.88
N ARG A 203 8.90 -1.25 -6.80
CA ARG A 203 9.49 0.01 -7.27
C ARG A 203 9.59 1.07 -6.17
N GLY A 204 8.60 1.17 -5.31
CA GLY A 204 8.68 2.01 -4.12
C GLY A 204 9.86 1.62 -3.22
N LEU A 205 10.06 0.32 -2.96
CA LEU A 205 11.18 -0.18 -2.18
C LEU A 205 12.54 0.03 -2.88
N VAL A 206 12.62 -0.11 -4.20
CA VAL A 206 13.84 0.25 -4.97
C VAL A 206 14.17 1.74 -4.77
N ARG A 207 13.15 2.61 -4.82
CA ARG A 207 13.39 4.04 -4.59
C ARG A 207 13.87 4.33 -3.17
N VAL A 208 13.30 3.67 -2.17
CA VAL A 208 13.79 3.75 -0.77
C VAL A 208 15.23 3.27 -0.65
N ALA A 209 15.57 2.15 -1.29
CA ALA A 209 16.92 1.63 -1.27
C ALA A 209 17.94 2.63 -1.86
N GLU A 210 17.60 3.27 -3.01
CA GLU A 210 18.44 4.32 -3.61
C GLU A 210 18.63 5.52 -2.68
N LEU A 211 17.58 5.98 -1.99
CA LEU A 211 17.63 7.12 -1.07
C LEU A 211 18.50 6.86 0.17
N ASN A 212 18.62 5.60 0.57
CA ASN A 212 19.30 5.18 1.79
C ASN A 212 20.63 4.45 1.54
N ASP A 213 21.23 4.57 0.35
CA ASP A 213 22.47 3.87 -0.03
C ASP A 213 22.44 2.34 0.23
N MET A 214 21.28 1.74 -0.03
CA MET A 214 21.02 0.31 0.10
C MET A 214 20.71 -0.33 -1.26
N LYS A 215 20.63 -1.65 -1.26
CA LYS A 215 20.09 -2.44 -2.36
C LYS A 215 18.81 -3.12 -1.91
N LEU A 216 17.99 -3.54 -2.85
CA LEU A 216 16.79 -4.30 -2.54
C LEU A 216 17.11 -5.60 -1.77
N GLN A 217 18.31 -6.17 -2.00
CA GLN A 217 18.84 -7.33 -1.27
C GLN A 217 19.17 -7.05 0.20
N ASP A 218 19.27 -5.79 0.61
CA ASP A 218 19.48 -5.38 2.01
C ASP A 218 18.14 -5.22 2.77
N ILE A 219 17.00 -5.52 2.13
CA ILE A 219 15.66 -5.31 2.65
C ILE A 219 14.98 -6.66 2.91
N CYS A 220 14.37 -6.80 4.10
CA CYS A 220 13.42 -7.86 4.42
C CYS A 220 12.00 -7.30 4.30
N VAL A 221 11.09 -8.06 3.70
CA VAL A 221 9.69 -7.62 3.52
C VAL A 221 8.70 -8.66 4.04
N PHE A 222 7.55 -8.16 4.54
CA PHE A 222 6.40 -8.97 4.95
C PHE A 222 5.19 -8.59 4.10
N GLY A 223 4.45 -9.59 3.62
CA GLY A 223 3.24 -9.39 2.84
C GLY A 223 2.29 -10.59 2.89
N ASP A 224 1.04 -10.38 2.48
CA ASP A 224 0.03 -11.44 2.46
C ASP A 224 -0.81 -11.47 1.18
N ALA A 225 -1.06 -10.34 0.53
CA ALA A 225 -1.96 -10.25 -0.60
C ALA A 225 -1.23 -10.37 -1.95
N ASP A 226 -1.99 -10.58 -3.03
CA ASP A 226 -1.42 -10.74 -4.37
C ASP A 226 -0.61 -9.53 -4.86
N ASN A 227 -0.95 -8.31 -4.40
CA ASN A 227 -0.18 -7.10 -4.70
C ASN A 227 1.16 -7.02 -3.97
N ASP A 228 1.42 -7.92 -2.99
CA ASP A 228 2.68 -8.06 -2.28
C ASP A 228 3.63 -9.03 -2.97
N THR A 229 3.09 -9.90 -3.83
CA THR A 229 3.84 -11.01 -4.43
C THR A 229 5.15 -10.54 -5.06
N CYS A 230 5.13 -9.42 -5.79
CA CYS A 230 6.35 -8.90 -6.42
C CYS A 230 7.38 -8.45 -5.38
N MET A 231 6.99 -7.68 -4.35
CA MET A 231 7.96 -7.22 -3.35
C MET A 231 8.51 -8.38 -2.52
N VAL A 232 7.68 -9.39 -2.24
CA VAL A 232 8.09 -10.60 -1.52
C VAL A 232 9.06 -11.45 -2.35
N ALA A 233 8.85 -11.53 -3.67
CA ALA A 233 9.75 -12.26 -4.57
C ALA A 233 11.09 -11.54 -4.82
N ASP A 234 11.11 -10.21 -4.84
CA ASP A 234 12.23 -9.40 -5.33
C ASP A 234 13.17 -8.93 -4.21
N ALA A 235 12.71 -8.85 -2.96
CA ALA A 235 13.49 -8.40 -1.81
C ALA A 235 14.64 -9.36 -1.46
N GLY A 236 15.56 -8.91 -0.60
CA GLY A 236 16.64 -9.76 -0.10
C GLY A 236 16.16 -10.89 0.79
N VAL A 237 15.08 -10.68 1.52
CA VAL A 237 14.35 -11.68 2.30
C VAL A 237 12.86 -11.42 2.16
N GLY A 238 12.15 -12.29 1.49
CA GLY A 238 10.70 -12.23 1.33
C GLY A 238 9.99 -13.14 2.31
N VAL A 239 9.12 -12.59 3.13
CA VAL A 239 8.36 -13.33 4.16
C VAL A 239 6.87 -13.19 3.89
N ALA A 240 6.20 -14.30 3.63
CA ALA A 240 4.74 -14.33 3.52
C ALA A 240 4.11 -14.63 4.89
N MET A 241 2.98 -14.00 5.17
CA MET A 241 2.15 -14.35 6.31
C MET A 241 1.42 -15.67 6.06
N ALA A 242 1.19 -16.49 7.10
CA ALA A 242 0.46 -17.76 6.97
C ALA A 242 -1.00 -17.58 6.47
N ASN A 243 -1.61 -16.43 6.73
CA ASN A 243 -2.93 -16.06 6.19
C ASN A 243 -2.87 -15.55 4.74
N GLY A 244 -1.68 -15.43 4.15
CA GLY A 244 -1.49 -14.86 2.83
C GLY A 244 -2.03 -15.73 1.69
N SER A 245 -2.13 -15.14 0.51
CA SER A 245 -2.56 -15.84 -0.70
C SER A 245 -1.57 -16.95 -1.10
N ASP A 246 -2.06 -17.92 -1.86
CA ASP A 246 -1.20 -18.99 -2.36
C ASP A 246 -0.05 -18.44 -3.23
N ALA A 247 -0.32 -17.40 -4.01
CA ALA A 247 0.67 -16.76 -4.87
C ALA A 247 1.79 -16.11 -4.05
N THR A 248 1.45 -15.34 -3.02
CA THR A 248 2.42 -14.67 -2.16
C THR A 248 3.24 -15.67 -1.34
N ARG A 249 2.58 -16.72 -0.79
CA ARG A 249 3.30 -17.80 -0.09
C ARG A 249 4.24 -18.58 -0.98
N ALA A 250 3.86 -18.79 -2.25
CA ALA A 250 4.72 -19.51 -3.20
C ALA A 250 5.93 -18.68 -3.67
N ALA A 251 5.83 -17.34 -3.62
CA ALA A 251 6.89 -16.43 -4.02
C ALA A 251 7.89 -16.12 -2.88
N ALA A 252 7.54 -16.41 -1.64
CA ALA A 252 8.31 -16.06 -0.46
C ALA A 252 9.47 -17.02 -0.18
N ASP A 253 10.56 -16.52 0.40
CA ASP A 253 11.64 -17.32 0.95
C ASP A 253 11.20 -18.03 2.24
N PHE A 254 10.33 -17.38 3.02
CA PHE A 254 9.83 -17.89 4.30
C PHE A 254 8.31 -17.66 4.43
N VAL A 255 7.67 -18.56 5.16
CA VAL A 255 6.29 -18.37 5.61
C VAL A 255 6.30 -18.31 7.13
N THR A 256 5.91 -17.17 7.69
CA THR A 256 5.78 -16.98 9.14
C THR A 256 4.37 -17.28 9.64
N ALA A 257 4.08 -17.11 10.93
CA ALA A 257 2.74 -17.25 11.48
C ALA A 257 1.77 -16.18 10.88
N SER A 258 0.47 -16.30 11.15
CA SER A 258 -0.50 -15.30 10.68
C SER A 258 -0.34 -13.96 11.41
N ASN A 259 -0.93 -12.90 10.84
CA ASN A 259 -1.04 -11.59 11.47
C ASN A 259 -1.69 -11.64 12.86
N ASP A 260 -2.69 -12.53 13.08
CA ASP A 260 -3.34 -12.74 14.39
C ASP A 260 -2.50 -13.57 15.37
N LYS A 261 -1.35 -14.08 14.95
CA LYS A 261 -0.44 -14.90 15.74
C LYS A 261 0.97 -14.32 15.82
N ASP A 262 1.08 -13.01 15.73
CA ASP A 262 2.35 -12.27 15.84
C ASP A 262 3.43 -12.69 14.84
N GLY A 263 3.06 -13.06 13.62
CA GLY A 263 3.98 -13.61 12.63
C GLY A 263 5.20 -12.72 12.36
N ILE A 264 5.01 -11.39 12.27
CA ILE A 264 6.12 -10.43 12.12
C ILE A 264 7.07 -10.49 13.31
N ALA A 265 6.52 -10.43 14.55
CA ALA A 265 7.33 -10.47 15.77
C ALA A 265 8.13 -11.76 15.89
N ILE A 266 7.49 -12.90 15.62
CA ILE A 266 8.15 -14.22 15.64
C ILE A 266 9.35 -14.23 14.70
N PHE A 267 9.16 -13.80 13.46
CA PHE A 267 10.25 -13.81 12.48
C PHE A 267 11.39 -12.85 12.88
N ILE A 268 11.07 -11.64 13.32
CA ILE A 268 12.06 -10.67 13.78
C ILE A 268 12.86 -11.23 14.95
N GLU A 269 12.20 -11.78 15.96
CA GLU A 269 12.83 -12.34 17.17
C GLU A 269 13.73 -13.54 16.86
N GLU A 270 13.33 -14.41 15.93
CA GLU A 270 14.07 -15.63 15.59
C GLU A 270 15.24 -15.39 14.63
N HIS A 271 15.17 -14.36 13.77
CA HIS A 271 16.10 -14.22 12.66
C HIS A 271 16.84 -12.88 12.60
N LEU A 272 16.23 -11.79 13.09
CA LEU A 272 16.77 -10.44 12.91
C LEU A 272 17.30 -9.81 14.21
N LEU A 273 17.06 -10.41 15.38
CA LEU A 273 17.60 -10.00 16.68
C LEU A 273 18.63 -11.02 17.17
#